data_7c75c4212c5fa96e9779a1c8dacbf4a9
#
_entry.id   7c75c4212c5fa96e9779a1c8dacbf4a9
#
_cell.length_a   1.000
_cell.length_b   1.000
_cell.length_c   1.000
_cell.angle_alpha   90.00
_cell.angle_beta   90.00
_cell.angle_gamma   90.00
#
_symmetry.space_group_name_H-M   'P 1'
#
loop_
_entity.id
_entity.type
_entity.pdbx_description
1 polymer ?
#
loop_
_entity_poly.entity_id
_entity_poly.type
_entity_poly.pdbx_seq_one_letter_code
_entity_poly.pdbx_strand_id
1 'polypeptide(L)'
;MKNTVKLTYDSDHHVTARKEPHHKVIGIDCPYTGDGEEFSPANLLSISLGSCMLLAIGAVAARNNLDLNGTELSVRFREEAKPFPHVASIDYVFDIPRHFDAVDTRRIENAAD
;
A
#
# COMPACT_ATOMS: atom_id res chain seq x y z
N MET A 1 -14.47 -7.11 -15.11
CA MET A 1 -15.06 -6.69 -13.81
C MET A 1 -15.01 -5.17 -13.71
N LYS A 2 -16.16 -4.57 -13.43
CA LYS A 2 -16.21 -3.12 -13.25
C LYS A 2 -15.91 -2.78 -11.79
N ASN A 3 -14.92 -1.95 -11.59
CA ASN A 3 -14.61 -1.39 -10.29
C ASN A 3 -14.73 0.13 -10.39
N THR A 4 -15.59 0.69 -9.56
CA THR A 4 -15.75 2.12 -9.50
C THR A 4 -15.52 2.58 -8.07
N VAL A 5 -14.69 3.59 -7.91
CA VAL A 5 -14.50 4.25 -6.62
C VAL A 5 -14.99 5.68 -6.77
N LYS A 6 -15.88 6.07 -5.88
CA LYS A 6 -16.40 7.44 -5.84
C LYS A 6 -15.84 8.16 -4.64
N LEU A 7 -15.40 9.38 -4.85
CA LEU A 7 -14.81 10.21 -3.82
C LEU A 7 -15.73 11.40 -3.58
N THR A 8 -16.00 11.69 -2.31
CA THR A 8 -16.82 12.84 -1.93
C THR A 8 -16.03 13.73 -0.99
N TYR A 9 -15.92 15.00 -1.31
CA TYR A 9 -15.37 15.98 -0.40
C TYR A 9 -16.46 16.33 0.63
N ASP A 10 -16.24 15.96 1.88
CA ASP A 10 -17.25 16.13 2.91
C ASP A 10 -17.25 17.55 3.48
N SER A 11 -16.16 17.93 4.14
CA SER A 11 -15.94 19.24 4.74
C SER A 11 -14.62 19.19 5.49
N ASP A 12 -14.11 20.33 5.90
CA ASP A 12 -12.94 20.43 6.79
C ASP A 12 -11.76 19.59 6.33
N HIS A 13 -11.50 19.61 5.01
CA HIS A 13 -10.36 18.89 4.41
C HIS A 13 -10.44 17.38 4.57
N HIS A 14 -11.65 16.84 4.55
CA HIS A 14 -11.91 15.40 4.65
C HIS A 14 -12.57 14.88 3.39
N VAL A 15 -12.16 13.68 2.98
CA VAL A 15 -12.71 12.99 1.81
C VAL A 15 -13.19 11.61 2.23
N THR A 16 -14.32 11.19 1.71
CA THR A 16 -14.82 9.82 1.85
C THR A 16 -14.71 9.12 0.51
N ALA A 17 -14.11 7.94 0.51
CA ALA A 17 -14.03 7.09 -0.68
C ALA A 17 -14.93 5.88 -0.52
N ARG A 18 -15.70 5.56 -1.56
CA ARG A 18 -16.63 4.44 -1.54
C ARG A 18 -16.39 3.54 -2.75
N LYS A 19 -16.26 2.26 -2.48
CA LYS A 19 -16.09 1.25 -3.54
C LYS A 19 -17.45 0.68 -3.92
N GLU A 20 -17.78 0.76 -5.20
CA GLU A 20 -18.95 0.12 -5.76
C GLU A 20 -18.60 -1.25 -6.34
N PRO A 21 -19.48 -2.23 -6.37
CA PRO A 21 -20.84 -2.22 -5.86
C PRO A 21 -20.99 -2.59 -4.38
N HIS A 22 -19.91 -2.91 -3.68
CA HIS A 22 -19.95 -3.45 -2.33
C HIS A 22 -20.07 -2.39 -1.23
N HIS A 23 -20.09 -1.12 -1.58
CA HIS A 23 -20.25 0.01 -0.65
C HIS A 23 -19.27 0.02 0.51
N LYS A 24 -18.03 -0.47 0.27
CA LYS A 24 -16.97 -0.32 1.26
C LYS A 24 -16.52 1.13 1.31
N VAL A 25 -16.38 1.65 2.52
CA VAL A 25 -16.11 3.08 2.73
C VAL A 25 -14.85 3.25 3.56
N ILE A 26 -14.00 4.20 3.17
CA ILE A 26 -12.87 4.66 3.98
C ILE A 26 -12.85 6.18 4.00
N GLY A 27 -12.34 6.74 5.11
CA GLY A 27 -12.12 8.17 5.23
C GLY A 27 -10.68 8.53 4.94
N ILE A 28 -10.46 9.70 4.37
CA ILE A 28 -9.13 10.19 4.04
C ILE A 28 -8.96 11.57 4.63
N ASP A 29 -7.91 11.75 5.44
CA ASP A 29 -7.60 13.02 6.09
C ASP A 29 -6.56 13.82 5.32
N CYS A 30 -6.70 15.13 5.39
CA CYS A 30 -5.64 16.02 4.96
C CYS A 30 -4.47 15.88 5.94
N PRO A 31 -3.23 15.64 5.46
CA PRO A 31 -2.09 15.42 6.36
C PRO A 31 -1.68 16.65 7.14
N TYR A 32 -2.14 17.82 6.72
CA TYR A 32 -1.72 19.09 7.34
C TYR A 32 -2.75 19.62 8.35
N THR A 33 -4.01 19.26 8.20
CA THR A 33 -5.11 19.81 9.01
C THR A 33 -5.97 18.76 9.67
N GLY A 34 -5.81 17.49 9.31
CA GLY A 34 -6.53 16.37 9.91
C GLY A 34 -5.95 16.01 11.27
N ASP A 35 -6.68 15.21 12.02
CA ASP A 35 -6.26 14.74 13.34
C ASP A 35 -5.33 13.51 13.27
N GLY A 36 -5.10 12.96 12.09
CA GLY A 36 -4.22 11.82 11.89
C GLY A 36 -4.84 10.47 12.22
N GLU A 37 -6.13 10.40 12.51
CA GLU A 37 -6.80 9.14 12.84
C GLU A 37 -7.07 8.28 11.61
N GLU A 38 -7.22 8.90 10.45
CA GLU A 38 -7.49 8.19 9.21
C GLU A 38 -6.27 8.26 8.28
N PHE A 39 -6.36 7.56 7.16
CA PHE A 39 -5.25 7.52 6.20
C PHE A 39 -5.17 8.82 5.40
N SER A 40 -3.96 9.33 5.21
CA SER A 40 -3.70 10.41 4.25
C SER A 40 -3.62 9.83 2.83
N PRO A 41 -3.69 10.69 1.79
CA PRO A 41 -3.45 10.22 0.42
C PRO A 41 -2.12 9.49 0.24
N ALA A 42 -1.04 9.98 0.88
CA ALA A 42 0.27 9.32 0.79
C ALA A 42 0.26 7.95 1.47
N ASN A 43 -0.44 7.81 2.59
CA ASN A 43 -0.63 6.50 3.23
C ASN A 43 -1.32 5.53 2.28
N LEU A 44 -2.38 5.99 1.59
CA LEU A 44 -3.12 5.15 0.65
C LEU A 44 -2.27 4.75 -0.55
N LEU A 45 -1.44 5.65 -1.05
CA LEU A 45 -0.49 5.31 -2.10
C LEU A 45 0.48 4.23 -1.63
N SER A 46 1.01 4.35 -0.41
CA SER A 46 1.89 3.36 0.19
C SER A 46 1.19 2.01 0.33
N ILE A 47 -0.06 2.02 0.79
CA ILE A 47 -0.88 0.81 0.92
C ILE A 47 -1.06 0.16 -0.46
N SER A 48 -1.40 0.95 -1.47
CA SER A 48 -1.64 0.47 -2.82
C SER A 48 -0.39 -0.23 -3.39
N LEU A 49 0.75 0.47 -3.37
CA LEU A 49 1.99 -0.07 -3.91
C LEU A 49 2.48 -1.27 -3.10
N GLY A 50 2.47 -1.16 -1.77
CA GLY A 50 2.92 -2.24 -0.90
C GLY A 50 2.04 -3.48 -1.02
N SER A 51 0.73 -3.31 -1.11
CA SER A 51 -0.20 -4.42 -1.29
C SER A 51 0.04 -5.14 -2.61
N CYS A 52 0.29 -4.38 -3.69
CA CYS A 52 0.61 -4.98 -4.98
C CYS A 52 1.87 -5.84 -4.89
N MET A 53 2.90 -5.36 -4.21
CA MET A 53 4.14 -6.13 -4.03
C MET A 53 3.90 -7.40 -3.22
N LEU A 54 3.20 -7.29 -2.08
CA LEU A 54 2.91 -8.44 -1.24
C LEU A 54 2.06 -9.50 -1.96
N LEU A 55 1.05 -9.05 -2.70
CA LEU A 55 0.21 -9.98 -3.46
C LEU A 55 0.99 -10.65 -4.59
N ALA A 56 1.91 -9.94 -5.22
CA ALA A 56 2.76 -10.49 -6.27
C ALA A 56 3.69 -11.59 -5.71
N ILE A 57 4.38 -11.31 -4.61
CA ILE A 57 5.25 -12.31 -4.00
C ILE A 57 4.44 -13.48 -3.43
N GLY A 58 3.23 -13.20 -2.91
CA GLY A 58 2.33 -14.25 -2.43
C GLY A 58 1.91 -15.22 -3.54
N ALA A 59 1.65 -14.71 -4.74
CA ALA A 59 1.31 -15.53 -5.88
C ALA A 59 2.47 -16.45 -6.29
N VAL A 60 3.69 -15.92 -6.30
CA VAL A 60 4.89 -16.72 -6.61
C VAL A 60 5.11 -17.77 -5.52
N ALA A 61 4.97 -17.39 -4.26
CA ALA A 61 5.14 -18.32 -3.14
C ALA A 61 4.14 -19.46 -3.22
N ALA A 62 2.88 -19.17 -3.52
CA ALA A 62 1.84 -20.19 -3.62
C ALA A 62 2.17 -21.22 -4.72
N ARG A 63 2.69 -20.77 -5.87
CA ARG A 63 3.06 -21.65 -6.96
C ARG A 63 4.27 -22.55 -6.65
N ASN A 64 5.09 -22.12 -5.69
CA ASN A 64 6.31 -22.85 -5.32
C ASN A 64 6.20 -23.50 -3.93
N ASN A 65 5.00 -23.56 -3.36
CA ASN A 65 4.74 -24.11 -2.03
C ASN A 65 5.58 -23.47 -0.94
N LEU A 66 5.79 -22.15 -1.03
CA LEU A 66 6.49 -21.39 -0.02
C LEU A 66 5.49 -20.73 0.91
N ASP A 67 5.81 -20.67 2.19
CA ASP A 67 4.95 -20.06 3.19
C ASP A 67 5.43 -18.63 3.50
N LEU A 68 4.63 -17.66 3.13
CA LEU A 68 4.90 -16.25 3.42
C LEU A 68 4.00 -15.68 4.52
N ASN A 69 3.23 -16.53 5.21
CA ASN A 69 2.36 -16.05 6.26
C ASN A 69 3.13 -15.29 7.33
N GLY A 70 2.61 -14.14 7.71
CA GLY A 70 3.24 -13.29 8.71
C GLY A 70 4.29 -12.34 8.15
N THR A 71 4.54 -12.36 6.84
CA THR A 71 5.46 -11.41 6.22
C THR A 71 4.93 -9.99 6.41
N GLU A 72 5.80 -9.10 6.84
CA GLU A 72 5.48 -7.69 7.01
C GLU A 72 6.24 -6.85 5.99
N LEU A 73 5.58 -5.82 5.52
CA LEU A 73 6.18 -4.83 4.64
C LEU A 73 6.02 -3.47 5.27
N SER A 74 7.13 -2.83 5.58
CA SER A 74 7.15 -1.45 6.05
C SER A 74 7.39 -0.55 4.86
N VAL A 75 6.52 0.43 4.68
CA VAL A 75 6.62 1.40 3.60
C VAL A 75 6.86 2.77 4.22
N ARG A 76 7.95 3.39 3.84
CA ARG A 76 8.31 4.71 4.33
C ARG A 76 8.38 5.65 3.15
N PHE A 77 7.70 6.78 3.25
CA PHE A 77 7.72 7.77 2.17
C PHE A 77 8.22 9.11 2.72
N ARG A 78 8.81 9.89 1.82
CA ARG A 78 9.25 11.24 2.10
C ARG A 78 8.49 12.20 1.20
N GLU A 79 7.86 13.20 1.82
CA GLU A 79 7.14 14.25 1.11
C GLU A 79 7.99 15.51 1.06
N GLU A 80 7.89 16.24 -0.04
CA GLU A 80 8.51 17.53 -0.22
C GLU A 80 7.48 18.56 -0.66
N ALA A 81 7.63 19.80 -0.14
CA ALA A 81 6.68 20.87 -0.43
C ALA A 81 7.00 21.61 -1.73
N LYS A 82 8.27 21.62 -2.16
CA LYS A 82 8.72 22.40 -3.32
C LYS A 82 9.13 21.47 -4.45
N PRO A 83 8.86 21.84 -5.70
CA PRO A 83 8.16 23.06 -6.16
C PRO A 83 6.66 23.02 -5.91
N PHE A 84 6.11 21.89 -5.59
CA PHE A 84 4.71 21.68 -5.19
C PHE A 84 4.69 20.46 -4.26
N PRO A 85 3.66 20.28 -3.43
CA PRO A 85 3.58 19.10 -2.56
C PRO A 85 3.59 17.81 -3.36
N HIS A 86 4.52 16.92 -3.04
CA HIS A 86 4.67 15.63 -3.74
C HIS A 86 5.42 14.62 -2.89
N VAL A 87 5.29 13.34 -3.25
CA VAL A 87 6.06 12.27 -2.64
C VAL A 87 7.37 12.15 -3.41
N ALA A 88 8.49 12.44 -2.73
CA ALA A 88 9.81 12.44 -3.36
C ALA A 88 10.44 11.07 -3.41
N SER A 89 10.18 10.21 -2.43
CA SER A 89 10.76 8.87 -2.39
C SER A 89 9.88 7.94 -1.58
N ILE A 90 9.93 6.65 -1.92
CA ILE A 90 9.23 5.59 -1.19
C ILE A 90 10.22 4.45 -1.00
N ASP A 91 10.42 4.03 0.25
CA ASP A 91 11.32 2.94 0.61
C ASP A 91 10.49 1.77 1.15
N TYR A 92 10.90 0.56 0.79
CA TYR A 92 10.22 -0.66 1.17
C TYR A 92 11.17 -1.59 1.91
N VAL A 93 10.73 -2.12 3.05
CA VAL A 93 11.50 -3.10 3.82
C VAL A 93 10.61 -4.30 4.10
N PHE A 94 10.99 -5.45 3.54
CA PHE A 94 10.29 -6.71 3.77
C PHE A 94 10.91 -7.44 4.94
N ASP A 95 10.08 -7.92 5.85
CA ASP A 95 10.49 -8.78 6.95
C ASP A 95 9.75 -10.11 6.80
N ILE A 96 10.48 -11.10 6.29
CA ILE A 96 9.92 -12.44 6.06
C ILE A 96 10.39 -13.33 7.20
N PRO A 97 9.45 -13.90 8.00
CA PRO A 97 9.82 -14.62 9.21
C PRO A 97 10.37 -16.03 8.96
N ARG A 98 10.87 -16.31 7.75
CA ARG A 98 11.38 -17.63 7.35
C ARG A 98 12.59 -17.47 6.46
N HIS A 99 13.41 -18.52 6.45
CA HIS A 99 14.53 -18.63 5.50
C HIS A 99 14.11 -19.44 4.29
N PHE A 100 14.51 -18.96 3.11
CA PHE A 100 14.39 -19.67 1.86
C PHE A 100 15.77 -19.88 1.27
N ASP A 101 15.92 -20.88 0.37
CA ASP A 101 17.18 -21.03 -0.34
C ASP A 101 17.38 -19.90 -1.36
N ALA A 102 18.56 -19.87 -1.98
CA ALA A 102 18.91 -18.77 -2.88
C ALA A 102 17.99 -18.68 -4.10
N VAL A 103 17.52 -19.81 -4.61
CA VAL A 103 16.63 -19.85 -5.77
C VAL A 103 15.25 -19.27 -5.42
N ASP A 104 14.69 -19.70 -4.29
CA ASP A 104 13.38 -19.23 -3.85
C ASP A 104 13.42 -17.77 -3.45
N THR A 105 14.50 -17.34 -2.78
CA THR A 105 14.70 -15.93 -2.43
C THR A 105 14.68 -15.06 -3.68
N ARG A 106 15.38 -15.49 -4.73
CA ARG A 106 15.43 -14.73 -5.98
C ARG A 106 14.05 -14.66 -6.66
N ARG A 107 13.26 -15.75 -6.60
CA ARG A 107 11.89 -15.73 -7.14
C ARG A 107 11.02 -14.69 -6.45
N ILE A 108 11.13 -14.59 -5.13
CA ILE A 108 10.38 -13.63 -4.35
C ILE A 108 10.84 -12.20 -4.67
N GLU A 109 12.15 -11.96 -4.73
CA GLU A 109 12.69 -10.64 -5.04
C GLU A 109 12.26 -10.17 -6.43
N ASN A 110 12.30 -11.06 -7.42
CA ASN A 110 11.89 -10.72 -8.78
C ASN A 110 10.40 -10.41 -8.85
N ALA A 111 9.56 -11.10 -8.08
CA ALA A 111 8.13 -10.86 -8.06
C ALA A 111 7.78 -9.51 -7.43
N ALA A 112 8.60 -9.03 -6.49
CA ALA A 112 8.39 -7.74 -5.83
C ALA A 112 8.79 -6.56 -6.72
N ASP A 113 9.67 -6.78 -7.71
CA ASP A 113 10.04 -5.75 -8.66
C ASP A 113 8.90 -5.53 -9.67
#